data_7290388c7695efaf5862e87546a16575
#
_entry.id   7290388c7695efaf5862e87546a16575
#
_cell.length_a   1.000
_cell.length_b   1.000
_cell.length_c   1.000
_cell.angle_alpha   90.00
_cell.angle_beta   90.00
_cell.angle_gamma   90.00
#
_symmetry.space_group_name_H-M   'P 1'
#
loop_
_entity.id
_entity.type
_entity.pdbx_description
1 polymer ?
#
loop_
_entity_poly.entity_id
_entity_poly.type
_entity_poly.pdbx_seq_one_letter_code
_entity_poly.pdbx_strand_id
1 'polypeptide(L)'
;TLFRSPLEVMRRTQSGTERVTDGMGTWLDRAVNPSLSSFAWRKYSFEQTLTGGRSVTLIVRNGQGVITDLVPLDPTDLSVYSKTSEQGYPTKGYRTKTAIYEATEIIDLSFMLKHNMIDVRGPIMTNKDVIGLAIASSRYGSKAFQSGGIPPVALQGPFASGAAAQRASEDVANATIKLAREGRPVMALPAGHELKSIGFSPEEMQLIELQKFCIEQVARIYSLPPVFLQDLSTGTFSNVEQQDLHFVKHTLRRWIEQAEQEMNLKLFGRESEMCIRFNADSLLSGDLKTRMEAHATAIQNGIKTPNEVRDLEELEPRANGDDLLIQGATVPIGSQPNARWRHCILRAS
;
A
#
# COMPACT_ATOMS: atom_id res chain seq x y z
N THR A 1 -2.72 -5.65 -0.59
CA THR A 1 -2.64 -6.20 -1.97
C THR A 1 -1.22 -6.56 -2.32
N LEU A 2 -0.27 -5.64 -2.28
CA LEU A 2 1.14 -5.86 -2.64
C LEU A 2 1.78 -7.04 -1.87
N PHE A 3 1.43 -7.21 -0.59
CA PHE A 3 1.98 -8.28 0.25
C PHE A 3 1.51 -9.69 -0.14
N ARG A 4 0.38 -9.79 -0.84
CA ARG A 4 -0.15 -11.07 -1.31
C ARG A 4 0.48 -11.55 -2.61
N SER A 5 1.12 -10.64 -3.37
CA SER A 5 1.80 -11.03 -4.60
C SER A 5 3.04 -11.86 -4.27
N PRO A 6 3.18 -13.08 -4.77
CA PRO A 6 4.37 -13.89 -4.53
C PRO A 6 5.62 -13.21 -5.11
N LEU A 7 6.75 -13.46 -4.46
CA LEU A 7 8.05 -13.07 -4.96
C LEU A 7 8.63 -14.22 -5.78
N GLU A 8 8.88 -13.95 -7.05
CA GLU A 8 9.46 -14.92 -7.95
C GLU A 8 10.91 -14.56 -8.28
N VAL A 9 11.79 -15.55 -8.16
CA VAL A 9 13.16 -15.43 -8.63
C VAL A 9 13.18 -15.95 -10.06
N MET A 10 13.64 -15.09 -10.97
CA MET A 10 13.70 -15.37 -12.40
C MET A 10 15.15 -15.37 -12.86
N ARG A 11 15.47 -16.22 -13.82
CA ARG A 11 16.77 -16.24 -14.51
C ARG A 11 16.57 -15.85 -15.96
N ARG A 12 17.35 -14.89 -16.44
CA ARG A 12 17.39 -14.56 -17.87
C ARG A 12 18.16 -15.65 -18.62
N THR A 13 17.58 -16.18 -19.66
CA THR A 13 18.18 -17.14 -20.59
C THR A 13 18.22 -16.52 -21.99
N GLN A 14 18.92 -17.16 -22.91
CA GLN A 14 18.96 -16.70 -24.32
C GLN A 14 17.58 -16.75 -25.00
N SER A 15 16.70 -17.64 -24.52
CA SER A 15 15.36 -17.86 -25.06
C SER A 15 14.23 -17.11 -24.32
N GLY A 16 14.55 -16.43 -23.20
CA GLY A 16 13.54 -15.72 -22.42
C GLY A 16 13.87 -15.64 -20.94
N THR A 17 12.88 -15.80 -20.08
CA THR A 17 13.01 -15.74 -18.63
C THR A 17 12.44 -17.02 -18.03
N GLU A 18 13.18 -17.69 -17.17
CA GLU A 18 12.82 -18.93 -16.50
C GLU A 18 12.64 -18.70 -15.00
N ARG A 19 11.61 -19.29 -14.39
CA ARG A 19 11.38 -19.24 -12.95
C ARG A 19 12.30 -20.20 -12.23
N VAL A 20 13.02 -19.70 -11.22
CA VAL A 20 13.90 -20.51 -10.36
C VAL A 20 13.06 -21.09 -9.22
N THR A 21 12.96 -22.41 -9.16
CA THR A 21 12.10 -23.12 -8.18
C THR A 21 12.90 -23.77 -7.05
N ASP A 22 14.22 -23.66 -7.06
CA ASP A 22 15.13 -24.20 -6.05
C ASP A 22 15.83 -23.09 -5.24
N GLY A 23 16.50 -23.47 -4.16
CA GLY A 23 17.30 -22.56 -3.34
C GLY A 23 16.54 -21.31 -2.91
N MET A 24 17.07 -20.13 -3.29
CA MET A 24 16.46 -18.83 -2.96
C MET A 24 15.05 -18.67 -3.56
N GLY A 25 14.78 -19.24 -4.74
CA GLY A 25 13.47 -19.19 -5.37
C GLY A 25 12.36 -19.80 -4.50
N THR A 26 12.71 -20.81 -3.69
CA THR A 26 11.76 -21.45 -2.79
C THR A 26 11.57 -20.71 -1.48
N TRP A 27 12.67 -20.36 -0.78
CA TRP A 27 12.52 -19.81 0.57
C TRP A 27 12.13 -18.34 0.58
N LEU A 28 12.55 -17.55 -0.43
CA LEU A 28 12.23 -16.12 -0.49
C LEU A 28 10.73 -15.85 -0.59
N ASP A 29 9.98 -16.74 -1.23
CA ASP A 29 8.51 -16.62 -1.29
C ASP A 29 7.82 -17.13 0.00
N ARG A 30 8.38 -18.13 0.66
CA ARG A 30 7.74 -18.78 1.82
C ARG A 30 8.12 -18.14 3.14
N ALA A 31 9.42 -18.09 3.46
CA ALA A 31 9.92 -17.59 4.74
C ALA A 31 11.33 -17.03 4.58
N VAL A 32 11.54 -15.79 5.01
CA VAL A 32 12.81 -15.08 4.86
C VAL A 32 13.83 -15.43 5.95
N ASN A 33 13.38 -16.08 7.03
CA ASN A 33 14.19 -16.70 8.07
C ASN A 33 13.32 -17.70 8.85
N PRO A 34 13.88 -18.50 9.78
CA PRO A 34 13.12 -19.53 10.51
C PRO A 34 11.93 -19.03 11.33
N SER A 35 11.87 -17.75 11.65
CA SER A 35 10.84 -17.16 12.50
C SER A 35 9.89 -16.21 11.77
N LEU A 36 10.15 -15.87 10.50
CA LEU A 36 9.42 -14.82 9.79
C LEU A 36 9.05 -15.24 8.37
N SER A 37 7.75 -15.31 8.11
CA SER A 37 7.24 -15.57 6.76
C SER A 37 7.57 -14.40 5.80
N SER A 38 7.72 -14.71 4.53
CA SER A 38 7.95 -13.70 3.49
C SER A 38 6.83 -12.65 3.43
N PHE A 39 5.57 -13.08 3.61
CA PHE A 39 4.44 -12.15 3.70
C PHE A 39 4.58 -11.17 4.88
N ALA A 40 4.91 -11.67 6.07
CA ALA A 40 5.05 -10.82 7.26
C ALA A 40 6.22 -9.85 7.13
N TRP A 41 7.35 -10.31 6.57
CA TRP A 41 8.51 -9.46 6.25
C TRP A 41 8.14 -8.33 5.27
N ARG A 42 7.48 -8.65 4.16
CA ARG A 42 7.05 -7.67 3.17
C ARG A 42 6.07 -6.66 3.77
N LYS A 43 5.07 -7.17 4.52
CA LYS A 43 4.11 -6.31 5.22
C LYS A 43 4.82 -5.33 6.14
N TYR A 44 5.70 -5.81 7.02
CA TYR A 44 6.49 -4.98 7.92
C TYR A 44 7.33 -3.95 7.16
N SER A 45 8.05 -4.36 6.13
CA SER A 45 8.93 -3.49 5.36
C SER A 45 8.17 -2.32 4.71
N PHE A 46 7.03 -2.60 4.09
CA PHE A 46 6.20 -1.54 3.51
C PHE A 46 5.51 -0.69 4.58
N GLU A 47 5.08 -1.27 5.69
CA GLU A 47 4.50 -0.52 6.81
C GLU A 47 5.50 0.50 7.36
N GLN A 48 6.74 0.10 7.61
CA GLN A 48 7.80 1.01 8.07
C GLN A 48 8.11 2.09 7.02
N THR A 49 8.20 1.71 5.75
CA THR A 49 8.45 2.67 4.66
C THR A 49 7.32 3.68 4.52
N LEU A 50 6.07 3.24 4.60
CA LEU A 50 4.87 4.07 4.41
C LEU A 50 4.47 4.87 5.66
N THR A 51 5.04 4.59 6.83
CA THR A 51 4.79 5.35 8.06
C THR A 51 6.01 6.17 8.46
N GLY A 52 7.11 5.49 8.82
CA GLY A 52 8.35 6.11 9.26
C GLY A 52 9.21 6.69 8.14
N GLY A 53 8.99 6.23 6.90
CA GLY A 53 9.71 6.70 5.72
C GLY A 53 10.90 5.81 5.32
N ARG A 54 11.25 4.79 6.09
CA ARG A 54 12.33 3.85 5.77
C ARG A 54 12.09 2.49 6.39
N SER A 55 12.41 1.45 5.65
CA SER A 55 12.57 0.09 6.14
C SER A 55 13.93 -0.44 5.78
N VAL A 56 14.57 -1.14 6.70
CA VAL A 56 15.92 -1.69 6.54
C VAL A 56 15.90 -3.16 6.88
N THR A 57 16.46 -3.98 5.97
CA THR A 57 16.58 -5.41 6.15
C THR A 57 18.03 -5.83 5.98
N LEU A 58 18.59 -6.53 6.95
CA LEU A 58 19.92 -7.11 6.90
C LEU A 58 19.89 -8.40 6.06
N ILE A 59 20.86 -8.53 5.17
CA ILE A 59 21.14 -9.74 4.39
C ILE A 59 22.18 -10.56 5.12
N VAL A 60 21.79 -11.70 5.66
CA VAL A 60 22.70 -12.62 6.33
C VAL A 60 23.30 -13.59 5.29
N ARG A 61 24.63 -13.72 5.31
CA ARG A 61 25.34 -14.63 4.42
C ARG A 61 26.16 -15.64 5.24
N ASN A 62 26.24 -16.86 4.76
CA ASN A 62 27.14 -17.85 5.36
C ASN A 62 28.61 -17.60 4.98
N GLY A 63 29.54 -18.42 5.53
CA GLY A 63 30.97 -18.28 5.25
C GLY A 63 31.40 -18.50 3.78
N GLN A 64 30.47 -18.97 2.93
CA GLN A 64 30.64 -19.12 1.48
C GLN A 64 30.03 -17.97 0.69
N GLY A 65 29.45 -16.94 1.36
CA GLY A 65 28.82 -15.81 0.72
C GLY A 65 27.37 -16.06 0.26
N VAL A 66 26.83 -17.27 0.50
CA VAL A 66 25.45 -17.60 0.13
C VAL A 66 24.49 -16.96 1.12
N ILE A 67 23.43 -16.33 0.61
CA ILE A 67 22.40 -15.70 1.41
C ILE A 67 21.56 -16.80 2.09
N THR A 68 21.46 -16.70 3.41
CA THR A 68 20.68 -17.65 4.23
C THR A 68 19.41 -17.03 4.79
N ASP A 69 19.46 -15.76 5.19
CA ASP A 69 18.35 -15.10 5.88
C ASP A 69 18.23 -13.64 5.50
N LEU A 70 17.02 -13.10 5.64
CA LEU A 70 16.73 -11.68 5.65
C LEU A 70 16.13 -11.31 7.02
N VAL A 71 16.78 -10.35 7.69
CA VAL A 71 16.41 -9.94 9.05
C VAL A 71 16.00 -8.46 9.05
N PRO A 72 14.73 -8.12 9.24
CA PRO A 72 14.32 -6.73 9.35
C PRO A 72 14.92 -6.11 10.61
N LEU A 73 15.50 -4.91 10.46
CA LEU A 73 16.06 -4.14 11.56
C LEU A 73 15.04 -3.11 12.06
N ASP A 74 15.10 -2.81 13.36
CA ASP A 74 14.26 -1.76 13.94
C ASP A 74 14.79 -0.39 13.49
N PRO A 75 13.98 0.42 12.77
CA PRO A 75 14.41 1.74 12.32
C PRO A 75 14.73 2.70 13.48
N THR A 76 14.20 2.47 14.68
CA THR A 76 14.45 3.32 15.86
C THR A 76 15.85 3.13 16.44
N ASP A 77 16.45 1.96 16.22
CA ASP A 77 17.80 1.63 16.67
C ASP A 77 18.86 1.86 15.59
N LEU A 78 18.43 2.28 14.39
CA LEU A 78 19.28 2.40 13.23
C LEU A 78 19.67 3.86 12.96
N SER A 79 20.96 4.10 12.76
CA SER A 79 21.54 5.35 12.26
C SER A 79 22.14 5.14 10.87
N VAL A 80 21.71 5.93 9.90
CA VAL A 80 22.26 5.91 8.54
C VAL A 80 23.13 7.13 8.36
N TYR A 81 24.36 6.95 7.85
CA TYR A 81 25.33 8.03 7.72
C TYR A 81 26.06 7.94 6.36
N SER A 82 26.68 9.08 5.97
CA SER A 82 27.53 9.14 4.80
C SER A 82 28.89 8.54 5.09
N LYS A 83 29.36 7.68 4.20
CA LYS A 83 30.68 7.11 4.18
C LYS A 83 31.29 7.34 2.81
N THR A 84 32.59 7.56 2.73
CA THR A 84 33.31 7.60 1.45
C THR A 84 33.72 6.20 1.05
N SER A 85 33.35 5.79 -0.18
CA SER A 85 33.80 4.51 -0.75
C SER A 85 35.30 4.54 -1.04
N GLU A 86 35.88 3.37 -1.28
CA GLU A 86 37.28 3.26 -1.71
C GLU A 86 37.57 4.02 -3.01
N GLN A 87 36.56 4.15 -3.88
CA GLN A 87 36.63 4.89 -5.14
C GLN A 87 36.37 6.41 -4.97
N GLY A 88 36.18 6.92 -3.73
CA GLY A 88 36.05 8.34 -3.42
C GLY A 88 34.66 8.94 -3.56
N TYR A 89 33.62 8.18 -3.86
CA TYR A 89 32.24 8.70 -3.90
C TYR A 89 31.48 8.41 -2.60
N PRO A 90 30.47 9.23 -2.24
CA PRO A 90 29.68 9.01 -1.04
C PRO A 90 28.81 7.76 -1.16
N THR A 91 28.79 6.95 -0.12
CA THR A 91 27.94 5.77 0.03
C THR A 91 27.26 5.76 1.40
N LYS A 92 26.27 4.89 1.59
CA LYS A 92 25.58 4.75 2.87
C LYS A 92 26.30 3.75 3.78
N GLY A 93 26.46 4.11 5.05
CA GLY A 93 26.79 3.21 6.13
C GLY A 93 25.62 3.10 7.09
N TYR A 94 25.45 1.95 7.71
CA TYR A 94 24.35 1.66 8.62
C TYR A 94 24.92 1.24 9.97
N ARG A 95 24.46 1.85 11.04
CA ARG A 95 24.92 1.55 12.41
C ARG A 95 23.72 1.28 13.30
N THR A 96 23.75 0.14 13.96
CA THR A 96 22.87 -0.19 15.09
C THR A 96 23.64 0.00 16.41
N LYS A 97 22.99 -0.23 17.55
CA LYS A 97 23.63 -0.23 18.86
C LYS A 97 24.76 -1.28 18.98
N THR A 98 24.65 -2.37 18.20
CA THR A 98 25.50 -3.55 18.35
C THR A 98 26.47 -3.77 17.19
N ALA A 99 26.18 -3.24 16.00
CA ALA A 99 26.96 -3.53 14.81
C ALA A 99 26.92 -2.38 13.78
N ILE A 100 27.89 -2.43 12.85
CA ILE A 100 27.98 -1.55 11.69
C ILE A 100 27.86 -2.44 10.44
N TYR A 101 27.08 -2.01 9.48
CA TYR A 101 26.83 -2.74 8.25
C TYR A 101 27.14 -1.87 7.03
N GLU A 102 27.60 -2.52 5.98
CA GLU A 102 27.86 -1.90 4.69
C GLU A 102 26.58 -1.81 3.84
N ALA A 103 26.61 -0.93 2.85
CA ALA A 103 25.47 -0.76 1.94
C ALA A 103 25.12 -2.04 1.15
N THR A 104 26.07 -2.97 0.97
CA THR A 104 25.87 -4.23 0.27
C THR A 104 25.19 -5.30 1.11
N GLU A 105 25.19 -5.12 2.43
CA GLU A 105 24.56 -6.05 3.37
C GLU A 105 23.13 -5.66 3.72
N ILE A 106 22.66 -4.55 3.17
CA ILE A 106 21.37 -3.95 3.56
C ILE A 106 20.47 -3.72 2.36
N ILE A 107 19.21 -4.15 2.48
CA ILE A 107 18.10 -3.73 1.63
C ILE A 107 17.47 -2.50 2.30
N ASP A 108 17.51 -1.34 1.64
CA ASP A 108 17.04 -0.04 2.16
C ASP A 108 15.87 0.48 1.32
N LEU A 109 14.66 0.26 1.78
CA LEU A 109 13.45 0.79 1.15
C LEU A 109 13.08 2.14 1.77
N SER A 110 13.11 3.20 0.98
CA SER A 110 12.82 4.56 1.43
C SER A 110 11.60 5.15 0.74
N PHE A 111 10.76 5.88 1.48
CA PHE A 111 9.59 6.59 0.92
C PHE A 111 10.03 7.68 -0.05
N MET A 112 10.89 8.58 0.41
CA MET A 112 11.49 9.65 -0.38
C MET A 112 12.81 10.06 0.27
N LEU A 113 13.87 10.13 -0.52
CA LEU A 113 15.17 10.60 -0.04
C LEU A 113 15.22 12.14 -0.02
N LYS A 114 15.95 12.68 0.94
CA LYS A 114 16.36 14.10 0.93
C LYS A 114 17.49 14.30 -0.08
N HIS A 115 17.84 15.57 -0.30
CA HIS A 115 18.92 15.97 -1.21
C HIS A 115 20.28 15.33 -0.92
N ASN A 116 20.54 14.96 0.34
CA ASN A 116 21.78 14.29 0.75
C ASN A 116 21.80 12.78 0.42
N MET A 117 20.74 12.23 -0.16
CA MET A 117 20.58 10.82 -0.52
C MET A 117 20.68 9.82 0.66
N ILE A 118 20.74 10.33 1.89
CA ILE A 118 20.89 9.55 3.14
C ILE A 118 19.63 9.61 3.97
N ASP A 119 19.20 10.83 4.29
CA ASP A 119 18.00 11.05 5.08
C ASP A 119 16.74 10.80 4.25
N VAL A 120 15.68 10.43 4.95
CA VAL A 120 14.36 10.21 4.35
C VAL A 120 13.37 11.29 4.76
N ARG A 121 12.40 11.53 3.89
CA ARG A 121 11.19 12.28 4.21
C ARG A 121 10.10 11.26 4.52
N GLY A 122 9.86 11.02 5.81
CA GLY A 122 8.74 10.15 6.23
C GLY A 122 7.41 10.83 5.90
N PRO A 123 6.43 10.09 5.35
CA PRO A 123 5.15 10.69 4.94
C PRO A 123 4.39 11.32 6.10
N ILE A 124 4.39 10.69 7.28
CA ILE A 124 3.73 11.21 8.48
C ILE A 124 4.40 12.51 8.95
N MET A 125 5.73 12.52 9.05
CA MET A 125 6.45 13.70 9.54
C MET A 125 6.40 14.88 8.56
N THR A 126 6.40 14.61 7.27
CA THR A 126 6.31 15.64 6.23
C THR A 126 4.92 16.27 6.16
N ASN A 127 3.87 15.51 6.47
CA ASN A 127 2.48 15.94 6.38
C ASN A 127 1.80 16.02 7.77
N LYS A 128 2.58 16.32 8.80
CA LYS A 128 2.12 16.38 10.21
C LYS A 128 0.91 17.28 10.42
N ASP A 129 0.82 18.39 9.69
CA ASP A 129 -0.25 19.37 9.84
C ASP A 129 -1.57 18.83 9.31
N VAL A 130 -1.55 18.14 8.16
CA VAL A 130 -2.72 17.46 7.58
C VAL A 130 -3.22 16.36 8.51
N ILE A 131 -2.31 15.51 8.98
CA ILE A 131 -2.65 14.40 9.90
C ILE A 131 -3.14 14.96 11.24
N GLY A 132 -2.50 16.03 11.73
CA GLY A 132 -2.89 16.74 12.95
C GLY A 132 -4.31 17.32 12.85
N LEU A 133 -4.66 17.92 11.72
CA LEU A 133 -6.02 18.42 11.44
C LEU A 133 -7.03 17.27 11.45
N ALA A 134 -6.73 16.16 10.80
CA ALA A 134 -7.61 14.98 10.77
C ALA A 134 -7.86 14.42 12.19
N ILE A 135 -6.83 14.32 13.01
CA ILE A 135 -6.93 13.89 14.41
C ILE A 135 -7.72 14.90 15.24
N ALA A 136 -7.46 16.20 15.07
CA ALA A 136 -8.14 17.25 15.82
C ALA A 136 -9.63 17.31 15.49
N SER A 137 -10.01 17.21 14.20
CA SER A 137 -11.42 17.20 13.77
C SER A 137 -12.16 15.98 14.31
N SER A 138 -11.53 14.82 14.30
CA SER A 138 -12.08 13.57 14.85
C SER A 138 -12.28 13.65 16.38
N ARG A 139 -11.28 14.20 17.09
CA ARG A 139 -11.36 14.43 18.54
C ARG A 139 -12.43 15.46 18.91
N TYR A 140 -12.55 16.52 18.13
CA TYR A 140 -13.60 17.52 18.34
C TYR A 140 -14.99 16.91 18.19
N GLY A 141 -15.24 16.19 17.10
CA GLY A 141 -16.50 15.48 16.90
C GLY A 141 -16.82 14.51 18.03
N SER A 142 -15.83 13.69 18.44
CA SER A 142 -16.01 12.75 19.54
C SER A 142 -16.39 13.44 20.85
N LYS A 143 -15.72 14.55 21.20
CA LYS A 143 -16.04 15.34 22.41
C LYS A 143 -17.42 15.98 22.33
N ALA A 144 -17.79 16.54 21.18
CA ALA A 144 -19.10 17.14 20.96
C ALA A 144 -20.23 16.10 21.19
N PHE A 145 -20.08 14.90 20.65
CA PHE A 145 -21.03 13.81 20.86
C PHE A 145 -21.06 13.30 22.31
N GLN A 146 -19.91 13.18 22.97
CA GLN A 146 -19.83 12.80 24.40
C GLN A 146 -20.53 13.81 25.31
N SER A 147 -20.51 15.09 24.94
CA SER A 147 -21.22 16.17 25.64
C SER A 147 -22.71 16.25 25.28
N GLY A 148 -23.25 15.27 24.55
CA GLY A 148 -24.66 15.27 24.10
C GLY A 148 -24.93 16.24 22.94
N GLY A 149 -23.89 16.65 22.19
CA GLY A 149 -24.02 17.59 21.08
C GLY A 149 -24.22 19.06 21.50
N ILE A 150 -24.04 19.37 22.78
CA ILE A 150 -24.24 20.71 23.32
C ILE A 150 -22.97 21.54 23.07
N PRO A 151 -23.06 22.65 22.34
CA PRO A 151 -21.93 23.55 22.14
C PRO A 151 -21.51 24.20 23.45
N PRO A 152 -20.25 24.64 23.61
CA PRO A 152 -19.81 25.38 24.77
C PRO A 152 -20.63 26.68 24.89
N VAL A 153 -21.18 26.91 26.06
CA VAL A 153 -22.03 28.06 26.36
C VAL A 153 -21.44 28.89 27.49
N ALA A 154 -21.58 30.20 27.42
CA ALA A 154 -21.33 31.11 28.52
C ALA A 154 -22.64 31.38 29.25
N LEU A 155 -22.57 31.27 30.58
CA LEU A 155 -23.64 31.77 31.42
C LEU A 155 -23.41 33.26 31.67
N GLN A 156 -24.31 34.08 31.14
CA GLN A 156 -24.26 35.54 31.33
C GLN A 156 -25.39 35.99 32.26
N GLY A 157 -25.09 36.86 33.21
CA GLY A 157 -26.05 37.38 34.16
C GLY A 157 -25.44 38.13 35.31
N PRO A 158 -26.24 38.70 36.24
CA PRO A 158 -25.75 39.39 37.39
C PRO A 158 -25.27 38.38 38.45
N PHE A 159 -23.94 38.30 38.66
CA PHE A 159 -23.36 37.47 39.71
C PHE A 159 -22.85 38.37 40.87
N ALA A 160 -23.10 37.93 42.10
CA ALA A 160 -22.68 38.63 43.30
C ALA A 160 -21.16 38.62 43.50
N SER A 161 -20.44 37.62 42.92
CA SER A 161 -18.99 37.52 42.96
C SER A 161 -18.50 36.55 41.89
N GLY A 162 -17.19 36.58 41.59
CA GLY A 162 -16.57 35.60 40.65
C GLY A 162 -16.73 34.15 41.13
N ALA A 163 -16.69 33.89 42.42
CA ALA A 163 -16.94 32.57 42.99
C ALA A 163 -18.38 32.10 42.78
N ALA A 164 -19.35 33.03 42.82
CA ALA A 164 -20.75 32.72 42.54
C ALA A 164 -20.95 32.39 41.03
N ALA A 165 -20.27 33.10 40.15
CA ALA A 165 -20.29 32.83 38.70
C ALA A 165 -19.69 31.46 38.39
N GLN A 166 -18.61 31.09 39.03
CA GLN A 166 -17.98 29.77 38.83
C GLN A 166 -18.89 28.63 39.29
N ARG A 167 -19.47 28.71 40.51
CA ARG A 167 -20.43 27.70 40.99
C ARG A 167 -21.65 27.57 40.06
N ALA A 168 -22.22 28.68 39.65
CA ALA A 168 -23.35 28.68 38.74
C ALA A 168 -23.01 28.02 37.39
N SER A 169 -21.80 28.24 36.85
CA SER A 169 -21.34 27.58 35.62
C SER A 169 -21.16 26.07 35.79
N GLU A 170 -20.65 25.62 36.93
CA GLU A 170 -20.50 24.20 37.28
C GLU A 170 -21.88 23.53 37.45
N ASP A 171 -22.82 24.19 38.11
CA ASP A 171 -24.20 23.69 38.31
C ASP A 171 -24.93 23.56 36.96
N VAL A 172 -24.80 24.56 36.07
CA VAL A 172 -25.35 24.51 34.70
C VAL A 172 -24.73 23.39 33.89
N ALA A 173 -23.40 23.23 33.94
CA ALA A 173 -22.72 22.17 33.23
C ALA A 173 -23.18 20.77 33.68
N ASN A 174 -23.27 20.55 34.99
CA ASN A 174 -23.73 19.28 35.55
C ASN A 174 -25.21 19.02 35.24
N ALA A 175 -26.07 20.03 35.32
CA ALA A 175 -27.48 19.93 34.94
C ALA A 175 -27.63 19.60 33.45
N THR A 176 -26.85 20.24 32.59
CA THR A 176 -26.86 20.01 31.14
C THR A 176 -26.49 18.57 30.79
N ILE A 177 -25.42 18.04 31.40
CA ILE A 177 -24.99 16.64 31.19
C ILE A 177 -26.07 15.66 31.67
N LYS A 178 -26.67 15.93 32.82
CA LYS A 178 -27.74 15.11 33.37
C LYS A 178 -28.98 15.08 32.47
N LEU A 179 -29.42 16.25 32.01
CA LEU A 179 -30.56 16.38 31.12
C LEU A 179 -30.33 15.70 29.78
N ALA A 180 -29.11 15.81 29.21
CA ALA A 180 -28.75 15.13 27.98
C ALA A 180 -28.83 13.60 28.13
N ARG A 181 -28.37 13.05 29.27
CA ARG A 181 -28.48 11.62 29.58
C ARG A 181 -29.92 11.15 29.78
N GLU A 182 -30.78 11.99 30.36
CA GLU A 182 -32.20 11.69 30.64
C GLU A 182 -33.12 11.98 29.43
N GLY A 183 -32.56 12.50 28.32
CA GLY A 183 -33.34 12.87 27.12
C GLY A 183 -34.32 14.04 27.35
N ARG A 184 -34.06 14.90 28.34
CA ARG A 184 -34.88 16.09 28.66
C ARG A 184 -34.19 17.34 28.13
N PRO A 185 -34.74 17.99 27.07
CA PRO A 185 -34.03 19.11 26.40
C PRO A 185 -34.24 20.48 27.08
N VAL A 186 -34.91 20.54 28.20
CA VAL A 186 -35.32 21.84 28.81
C VAL A 186 -34.67 22.02 30.19
N MET A 187 -33.98 23.14 30.38
CA MET A 187 -33.42 23.59 31.65
C MET A 187 -33.99 24.99 32.01
N ALA A 188 -34.39 25.16 33.29
CA ALA A 188 -34.78 26.47 33.79
C ALA A 188 -33.55 27.26 34.26
N LEU A 189 -33.42 28.52 33.83
CA LEU A 189 -32.37 29.42 34.30
C LEU A 189 -32.98 30.41 35.33
N PRO A 190 -32.18 30.87 36.29
CA PRO A 190 -32.60 31.95 37.18
C PRO A 190 -32.94 33.24 36.41
N ALA A 191 -33.86 34.03 36.91
CA ALA A 191 -34.25 35.30 36.29
C ALA A 191 -33.03 36.20 36.04
N GLY A 192 -32.92 36.76 34.84
CA GLY A 192 -31.82 37.66 34.45
C GLY A 192 -30.54 36.92 33.99
N HIS A 193 -30.53 35.59 33.95
CA HIS A 193 -29.41 34.81 33.40
C HIS A 193 -29.77 34.29 32.02
N GLU A 194 -28.77 34.28 31.13
CA GLU A 194 -28.88 33.84 29.73
C GLU A 194 -27.70 32.90 29.39
N LEU A 195 -27.99 31.88 28.61
CA LEU A 195 -26.96 31.03 28.01
C LEU A 195 -26.63 31.52 26.62
N LYS A 196 -25.41 31.95 26.41
CA LYS A 196 -24.91 32.39 25.11
C LYS A 196 -23.92 31.41 24.57
N SER A 197 -24.13 30.92 23.35
CA SER A 197 -23.13 30.06 22.68
C SER A 197 -21.83 30.82 22.48
N ILE A 198 -20.69 30.20 22.86
CA ILE A 198 -19.36 30.78 22.70
C ILE A 198 -18.63 30.16 21.50
N GLY A 199 -19.05 29.02 21.04
CA GLY A 199 -18.39 28.28 19.96
C GLY A 199 -19.27 28.15 18.74
N PHE A 200 -18.66 27.69 17.68
CA PHE A 200 -19.39 27.27 16.48
C PHE A 200 -20.13 25.98 16.75
N SER A 201 -21.33 25.83 16.20
CA SER A 201 -22.03 24.55 16.20
C SER A 201 -21.31 23.56 15.29
N PRO A 202 -21.46 22.22 15.50
CA PRO A 202 -20.93 21.23 14.57
C PRO A 202 -21.40 21.41 13.13
N GLU A 203 -22.60 21.97 12.94
CA GLU A 203 -23.17 22.32 11.64
C GLU A 203 -22.45 23.52 11.03
N GLU A 204 -22.22 24.57 11.81
CA GLU A 204 -21.45 25.76 11.39
C GLU A 204 -20.00 25.45 11.04
N MET A 205 -19.41 24.45 11.67
CA MET A 205 -18.06 24.01 11.36
C MET A 205 -17.97 23.09 10.14
N GLN A 206 -19.09 22.72 9.53
CA GLN A 206 -19.09 21.77 8.41
C GLN A 206 -18.20 20.54 8.68
N LEU A 207 -18.34 19.97 9.87
CA LEU A 207 -17.45 18.93 10.36
C LEU A 207 -17.34 17.72 9.43
N ILE A 208 -18.47 17.36 8.78
CA ILE A 208 -18.51 16.24 7.83
C ILE A 208 -17.68 16.57 6.59
N GLU A 209 -17.80 17.78 6.07
CA GLU A 209 -17.03 18.22 4.89
C GLU A 209 -15.54 18.32 5.21
N LEU A 210 -15.20 18.81 6.42
CA LEU A 210 -13.83 18.84 6.89
C LEU A 210 -13.24 17.42 7.02
N GLN A 211 -14.00 16.46 7.52
CA GLN A 211 -13.55 15.07 7.61
C GLN A 211 -13.32 14.45 6.23
N LYS A 212 -14.24 14.69 5.28
CA LYS A 212 -14.04 14.26 3.87
C LYS A 212 -12.80 14.91 3.27
N PHE A 213 -12.61 16.20 3.44
CA PHE A 213 -11.39 16.88 3.01
C PHE A 213 -10.13 16.26 3.61
N CYS A 214 -10.13 15.91 4.90
CA CYS A 214 -9.01 15.23 5.54
C CYS A 214 -8.72 13.85 4.90
N ILE A 215 -9.76 13.08 4.56
CA ILE A 215 -9.61 11.80 3.85
C ILE A 215 -8.93 12.01 2.50
N GLU A 216 -9.37 12.98 1.72
CA GLU A 216 -8.75 13.32 0.43
C GLU A 216 -7.29 13.75 0.58
N GLN A 217 -6.98 14.55 1.59
CA GLN A 217 -5.59 14.97 1.85
C GLN A 217 -4.69 13.79 2.21
N VAL A 218 -5.17 12.86 3.04
CA VAL A 218 -4.43 11.63 3.37
C VAL A 218 -4.27 10.76 2.13
N ALA A 219 -5.31 10.63 1.30
CA ALA A 219 -5.24 9.91 0.04
C ALA A 219 -4.15 10.48 -0.89
N ARG A 220 -4.01 11.80 -0.97
CA ARG A 220 -2.96 12.48 -1.76
C ARG A 220 -1.55 12.17 -1.30
N ILE A 221 -1.31 12.07 0.03
CA ILE A 221 0.01 11.72 0.59
C ILE A 221 0.54 10.41 -0.01
N TYR A 222 -0.34 9.44 -0.19
CA TYR A 222 0.00 8.11 -0.69
C TYR A 222 -0.34 7.89 -2.16
N SER A 223 -0.84 8.92 -2.85
CA SER A 223 -1.33 8.82 -4.24
C SER A 223 -2.41 7.74 -4.40
N LEU A 224 -3.32 7.65 -3.41
CA LEU A 224 -4.42 6.70 -3.40
C LEU A 224 -5.70 7.37 -3.96
N PRO A 225 -6.51 6.70 -4.77
CA PRO A 225 -7.88 7.12 -5.01
C PRO A 225 -8.67 7.14 -3.68
N PRO A 226 -9.48 8.17 -3.39
CA PRO A 226 -10.23 8.28 -2.12
C PRO A 226 -11.14 7.10 -1.82
N VAL A 227 -11.62 6.41 -2.85
CA VAL A 227 -12.46 5.21 -2.72
C VAL A 227 -11.78 4.09 -1.92
N PHE A 228 -10.44 3.97 -1.97
CA PHE A 228 -9.69 3.01 -1.15
C PHE A 228 -9.67 3.35 0.34
N LEU A 229 -10.03 4.58 0.69
CA LEU A 229 -10.26 5.02 2.07
C LEU A 229 -11.76 4.99 2.42
N GLN A 230 -12.56 4.21 1.65
CA GLN A 230 -13.99 4.03 1.81
C GLN A 230 -14.84 5.32 1.63
N ASP A 231 -14.29 6.33 0.98
CA ASP A 231 -15.09 7.47 0.53
C ASP A 231 -15.73 7.15 -0.82
N LEU A 232 -16.99 6.70 -0.76
CA LEU A 232 -17.79 6.32 -1.92
C LEU A 232 -18.60 7.47 -2.49
N SER A 233 -18.43 8.70 -2.00
CA SER A 233 -19.23 9.86 -2.39
C SER A 233 -19.10 10.22 -3.88
N THR A 234 -17.98 9.80 -4.52
CA THR A 234 -17.69 10.07 -5.95
C THR A 234 -17.61 8.80 -6.80
N GLY A 235 -17.87 7.62 -6.23
CA GLY A 235 -17.71 6.32 -6.90
C GLY A 235 -19.02 5.79 -7.50
N THR A 236 -19.08 5.58 -8.81
CA THR A 236 -20.08 4.71 -9.46
C THR A 236 -19.47 3.33 -9.69
N PHE A 237 -20.29 2.26 -9.67
CA PHE A 237 -19.82 0.88 -9.84
C PHE A 237 -18.99 0.65 -11.11
N SER A 238 -19.28 1.34 -12.21
CA SER A 238 -18.52 1.26 -13.46
C SER A 238 -17.11 1.86 -13.38
N ASN A 239 -16.83 2.69 -12.36
CA ASN A 239 -15.52 3.31 -12.17
C ASN A 239 -14.58 2.48 -11.27
N VAL A 240 -15.08 1.46 -10.58
CA VAL A 240 -14.28 0.69 -9.60
C VAL A 240 -13.16 -0.09 -10.31
N GLU A 241 -13.45 -0.78 -11.40
CA GLU A 241 -12.43 -1.51 -12.17
C GLU A 241 -11.35 -0.57 -12.75
N GLN A 242 -11.75 0.60 -13.25
CA GLN A 242 -10.80 1.60 -13.73
C GLN A 242 -9.97 2.17 -12.59
N GLN A 243 -10.53 2.34 -11.40
CA GLN A 243 -9.82 2.81 -10.22
C GLN A 243 -8.84 1.76 -9.69
N ASP A 244 -9.19 0.48 -9.72
CA ASP A 244 -8.28 -0.62 -9.38
C ASP A 244 -7.08 -0.66 -10.33
N LEU A 245 -7.33 -0.58 -11.64
CA LEU A 245 -6.27 -0.50 -12.64
C LEU A 245 -5.39 0.75 -12.46
N HIS A 246 -6.02 1.89 -12.20
CA HIS A 246 -5.32 3.14 -11.92
C HIS A 246 -4.44 3.03 -10.68
N PHE A 247 -4.96 2.43 -9.60
CA PHE A 247 -4.22 2.19 -8.37
C PHE A 247 -2.99 1.31 -8.60
N VAL A 248 -3.15 0.18 -9.29
CA VAL A 248 -2.03 -0.71 -9.60
C VAL A 248 -1.00 0.01 -10.48
N LYS A 249 -1.44 0.68 -11.54
CA LYS A 249 -0.57 1.31 -12.53
C LYS A 249 0.17 2.54 -12.01
N HIS A 250 -0.48 3.39 -11.21
CA HIS A 250 0.07 4.69 -10.81
C HIS A 250 0.55 4.73 -9.35
N THR A 251 0.03 3.86 -8.48
CA THR A 251 0.41 3.84 -7.07
C THR A 251 1.30 2.65 -6.74
N LEU A 252 0.85 1.41 -7.00
CA LEU A 252 1.58 0.22 -6.60
C LEU A 252 2.84 -0.01 -7.42
N ARG A 253 2.80 0.22 -8.73
CA ARG A 253 3.93 -0.04 -9.62
C ARG A 253 5.22 0.64 -9.18
N ARG A 254 5.15 1.87 -8.70
CA ARG A 254 6.31 2.58 -8.16
C ARG A 254 6.96 1.84 -7.00
N TRP A 255 6.16 1.30 -6.09
CA TRP A 255 6.65 0.58 -4.92
C TRP A 255 7.19 -0.80 -5.28
N ILE A 256 6.55 -1.47 -6.23
CA ILE A 256 7.01 -2.74 -6.80
C ILE A 256 8.39 -2.54 -7.44
N GLU A 257 8.50 -1.61 -8.38
CA GLU A 257 9.75 -1.35 -9.10
C GLU A 257 10.88 -0.95 -8.15
N GLN A 258 10.60 -0.10 -7.17
CA GLN A 258 11.60 0.30 -6.17
C GLN A 258 12.10 -0.90 -5.34
N ALA A 259 11.19 -1.74 -4.87
CA ALA A 259 11.54 -2.90 -4.07
C ALA A 259 12.30 -3.95 -4.91
N GLU A 260 11.85 -4.22 -6.14
CA GLU A 260 12.53 -5.13 -7.06
C GLU A 260 13.95 -4.67 -7.38
N GLN A 261 14.11 -3.40 -7.74
CA GLN A 261 15.42 -2.85 -8.09
C GLN A 261 16.40 -2.88 -6.91
N GLU A 262 15.95 -2.51 -5.72
CA GLU A 262 16.77 -2.54 -4.52
C GLU A 262 17.15 -3.98 -4.15
N MET A 263 16.20 -4.91 -4.15
CA MET A 263 16.47 -6.31 -3.89
C MET A 263 17.40 -6.92 -4.95
N ASN A 264 17.19 -6.64 -6.22
CA ASN A 264 18.04 -7.14 -7.31
C ASN A 264 19.48 -6.66 -7.16
N LEU A 265 19.66 -5.37 -6.87
CA LEU A 265 21.00 -4.81 -6.65
C LEU A 265 21.71 -5.45 -5.46
N LYS A 266 21.01 -5.69 -4.35
CA LYS A 266 21.61 -6.15 -3.09
C LYS A 266 21.78 -7.66 -3.00
N LEU A 267 20.87 -8.42 -3.58
CA LEU A 267 20.90 -9.88 -3.50
C LEU A 267 21.74 -10.48 -4.63
N PHE A 268 21.71 -9.91 -5.81
CA PHE A 268 22.38 -10.49 -6.99
C PHE A 268 23.49 -9.61 -7.57
N GLY A 269 23.54 -8.32 -7.26
CA GLY A 269 24.51 -7.39 -7.83
C GLY A 269 24.10 -6.83 -9.18
N ARG A 270 25.03 -6.10 -9.84
CA ARG A 270 24.73 -5.32 -11.05
C ARG A 270 24.63 -6.16 -12.33
N GLU A 271 25.39 -7.24 -12.42
CA GLU A 271 25.59 -7.98 -13.67
C GLU A 271 24.94 -9.38 -13.65
N SER A 272 24.04 -9.61 -12.70
CA SER A 272 23.41 -10.92 -12.55
C SER A 272 22.33 -11.16 -13.61
N GLU A 273 22.28 -12.38 -14.11
CA GLU A 273 21.16 -12.88 -14.92
C GLU A 273 19.90 -13.15 -14.07
N MET A 274 20.08 -13.22 -12.74
CA MET A 274 18.98 -13.46 -11.81
C MET A 274 18.29 -12.15 -11.45
N CYS A 275 16.97 -12.18 -11.36
CA CYS A 275 16.19 -11.05 -10.88
C CYS A 275 14.97 -11.53 -10.09
N ILE A 276 14.55 -10.69 -9.16
CA ILE A 276 13.31 -10.85 -8.40
C ILE A 276 12.23 -10.04 -9.09
N ARG A 277 11.03 -10.61 -9.15
CA ARG A 277 9.82 -9.93 -9.59
C ARG A 277 8.68 -10.22 -8.63
N PHE A 278 7.83 -9.23 -8.44
CA PHE A 278 6.51 -9.43 -7.84
C PHE A 278 5.56 -9.92 -8.92
N ASN A 279 4.91 -11.02 -8.69
CA ASN A 279 3.82 -11.46 -9.55
C ASN A 279 2.58 -10.59 -9.28
N ALA A 280 2.50 -9.46 -9.98
CA ALA A 280 1.40 -8.51 -9.87
C ALA A 280 0.22 -8.85 -10.78
N ASP A 281 0.35 -9.85 -11.64
CA ASP A 281 -0.70 -10.23 -12.61
C ASP A 281 -1.97 -10.70 -11.90
N SER A 282 -1.82 -11.34 -10.73
CA SER A 282 -2.95 -11.71 -9.88
C SER A 282 -3.75 -10.51 -9.33
N LEU A 283 -3.13 -9.33 -9.25
CA LEU A 283 -3.80 -8.08 -8.83
C LEU A 283 -4.56 -7.42 -9.99
N LEU A 284 -4.11 -7.66 -11.21
CA LEU A 284 -4.71 -7.15 -12.44
C LEU A 284 -5.72 -8.12 -13.05
N SER A 285 -5.66 -9.40 -12.63
CA SER A 285 -6.62 -10.39 -13.08
C SER A 285 -8.00 -10.02 -12.54
N GLY A 286 -8.81 -9.49 -13.42
CA GLY A 286 -10.22 -9.26 -13.21
C GLY A 286 -10.96 -10.55 -12.82
N ASP A 287 -12.26 -10.54 -12.95
CA ASP A 287 -13.11 -11.71 -12.82
C ASP A 287 -12.49 -12.95 -13.54
N LEU A 288 -12.68 -14.12 -12.96
CA LEU A 288 -12.24 -15.42 -13.48
C LEU A 288 -12.56 -15.58 -14.98
N LYS A 289 -13.72 -15.07 -15.41
CA LYS A 289 -14.15 -15.11 -16.81
C LYS A 289 -13.18 -14.34 -17.71
N THR A 290 -12.88 -13.08 -17.37
CA THR A 290 -11.96 -12.22 -18.14
C THR A 290 -10.56 -12.83 -18.22
N ARG A 291 -10.09 -13.45 -17.12
CA ARG A 291 -8.80 -14.15 -17.09
C ARG A 291 -8.79 -15.37 -18.01
N MET A 292 -9.83 -16.20 -17.96
CA MET A 292 -9.95 -17.37 -18.84
C MET A 292 -10.08 -17.00 -20.32
N GLU A 293 -10.76 -15.90 -20.63
CA GLU A 293 -10.86 -15.36 -22.00
C GLU A 293 -9.49 -14.87 -22.51
N ALA A 294 -8.71 -14.21 -21.65
CA ALA A 294 -7.35 -13.79 -21.97
C ALA A 294 -6.43 -15.00 -22.22
N HIS A 295 -6.52 -16.04 -21.39
CA HIS A 295 -5.78 -17.29 -21.56
C HIS A 295 -6.18 -18.02 -22.86
N ALA A 296 -7.46 -18.12 -23.15
CA ALA A 296 -7.93 -18.70 -24.40
C ALA A 296 -7.39 -17.94 -25.61
N THR A 297 -7.40 -16.60 -25.57
CA THR A 297 -6.86 -15.76 -26.62
C THR A 297 -5.34 -15.95 -26.78
N ALA A 298 -4.60 -16.06 -25.67
CA ALA A 298 -3.15 -16.28 -25.72
C ALA A 298 -2.78 -17.65 -26.33
N ILE A 299 -3.52 -18.71 -26.00
CA ILE A 299 -3.33 -20.04 -26.59
C ILE A 299 -3.68 -20.03 -28.08
N GLN A 300 -4.84 -19.46 -28.46
CA GLN A 300 -5.31 -19.43 -29.85
C GLN A 300 -4.39 -18.66 -30.79
N ASN A 301 -3.70 -17.64 -30.28
CA ASN A 301 -2.74 -16.85 -31.05
C ASN A 301 -1.30 -17.37 -30.96
N GLY A 302 -1.06 -18.53 -30.34
CA GLY A 302 0.27 -19.10 -30.21
C GLY A 302 1.24 -18.30 -29.37
N ILE A 303 0.74 -17.49 -28.41
CA ILE A 303 1.54 -16.68 -27.49
C ILE A 303 1.98 -17.52 -26.28
N LYS A 304 1.09 -18.39 -25.78
CA LYS A 304 1.33 -19.30 -24.65
C LYS A 304 0.91 -20.72 -25.00
N THR A 305 1.61 -21.68 -24.41
CA THR A 305 1.23 -23.09 -24.50
C THR A 305 0.12 -23.42 -23.49
N PRO A 306 -0.66 -24.46 -23.71
CA PRO A 306 -1.63 -24.94 -22.72
C PRO A 306 -1.02 -25.24 -21.35
N ASN A 307 0.20 -25.82 -21.29
CA ASN A 307 0.88 -26.12 -20.03
C ASN A 307 1.38 -24.88 -19.31
N GLU A 308 1.85 -23.85 -20.00
CA GLU A 308 2.17 -22.54 -19.39
C GLU A 308 0.95 -21.89 -18.74
N VAL A 309 -0.22 -22.00 -19.37
CA VAL A 309 -1.46 -21.48 -18.79
C VAL A 309 -1.91 -22.33 -17.61
N ARG A 310 -1.73 -23.65 -17.67
CA ARG A 310 -2.03 -24.55 -16.55
C ARG A 310 -1.13 -24.27 -15.34
N ASP A 311 0.14 -23.99 -15.57
CA ASP A 311 1.09 -23.60 -14.51
C ASP A 311 0.67 -22.28 -13.83
N LEU A 312 0.22 -21.30 -14.61
CA LEU A 312 -0.33 -20.04 -14.08
C LEU A 312 -1.58 -20.22 -13.21
N GLU A 313 -2.37 -21.27 -13.49
CA GLU A 313 -3.58 -21.63 -12.73
C GLU A 313 -3.30 -22.73 -11.69
N GLU A 314 -2.02 -23.02 -11.38
CA GLU A 314 -1.58 -24.07 -10.44
C GLU A 314 -2.15 -25.48 -10.75
N LEU A 315 -2.33 -25.77 -12.03
CA LEU A 315 -2.84 -27.05 -12.52
C LEU A 315 -1.69 -27.93 -13.03
N GLU A 316 -1.78 -29.24 -12.81
CA GLU A 316 -0.79 -30.20 -13.31
C GLU A 316 -0.66 -30.14 -14.84
N PRO A 317 0.57 -30.22 -15.39
CA PRO A 317 0.80 -30.25 -16.84
C PRO A 317 0.16 -31.46 -17.49
N ARG A 318 -0.21 -31.33 -18.74
CA ARG A 318 -0.79 -32.44 -19.57
C ARG A 318 0.17 -32.85 -20.69
N ALA A 319 0.17 -34.10 -21.02
CA ALA A 319 0.90 -34.60 -22.19
C ALA A 319 0.46 -33.84 -23.45
N ASN A 320 1.41 -33.44 -24.29
CA ASN A 320 1.23 -32.64 -25.51
C ASN A 320 0.70 -31.20 -25.25
N GLY A 321 0.80 -30.71 -24.02
CA GLY A 321 0.40 -29.34 -23.66
C GLY A 321 1.50 -28.30 -23.86
N ASP A 322 2.69 -28.67 -24.31
CA ASP A 322 3.83 -27.77 -24.52
C ASP A 322 3.93 -27.26 -25.97
N ASP A 323 3.05 -27.73 -26.85
CA ASP A 323 2.98 -27.26 -28.21
C ASP A 323 2.22 -25.94 -28.30
N LEU A 324 2.76 -24.98 -29.08
CA LEU A 324 2.06 -23.75 -29.41
C LEU A 324 0.91 -24.06 -30.39
N LEU A 325 -0.29 -23.68 -29.99
CA LEU A 325 -1.48 -23.86 -30.83
C LEU A 325 -1.78 -22.55 -31.57
N ILE A 326 -2.14 -22.65 -32.83
CA ILE A 326 -2.60 -21.53 -33.64
C ILE A 326 -3.92 -21.87 -34.30
N GLN A 327 -4.82 -20.93 -34.35
CA GLN A 327 -6.09 -21.13 -35.05
C GLN A 327 -5.85 -21.38 -36.54
N GLY A 328 -6.33 -22.51 -37.07
CA GLY A 328 -6.06 -22.98 -38.44
C GLY A 328 -6.53 -22.06 -39.58
N ALA A 329 -7.31 -21.01 -39.26
CA ALA A 329 -7.73 -19.98 -40.19
C ALA A 329 -6.69 -18.83 -40.33
N THR A 330 -5.65 -18.79 -39.49
CA THR A 330 -4.62 -17.74 -39.50
C THR A 330 -3.53 -18.13 -40.48
N VAL A 331 -3.34 -17.32 -41.53
CA VAL A 331 -2.28 -17.49 -42.55
C VAL A 331 -1.40 -16.26 -42.59
N PRO A 332 -0.09 -16.38 -42.86
CA PRO A 332 0.81 -15.25 -43.01
C PRO A 332 0.33 -14.28 -44.13
N ILE A 333 0.43 -12.99 -43.90
CA ILE A 333 0.11 -11.96 -44.90
C ILE A 333 1.02 -12.17 -46.12
N GLY A 334 0.41 -12.37 -47.30
CA GLY A 334 1.13 -12.61 -48.55
C GLY A 334 1.32 -14.09 -48.89
N SER A 335 0.92 -15.05 -48.04
CA SER A 335 0.88 -16.47 -48.40
C SER A 335 -0.35 -16.73 -49.25
N GLN A 336 -0.15 -17.32 -50.48
CA GLN A 336 -1.28 -17.85 -51.22
C GLN A 336 -1.86 -19.06 -50.48
N PRO A 337 -3.19 -19.22 -50.35
CA PRO A 337 -3.79 -20.35 -49.68
C PRO A 337 -3.38 -21.61 -50.46
N ASN A 338 -2.60 -22.49 -49.81
CA ASN A 338 -2.20 -23.76 -50.36
C ASN A 338 -3.46 -24.57 -50.73
N ALA A 339 -3.47 -25.17 -51.90
CA ALA A 339 -4.61 -25.93 -52.46
C ALA A 339 -5.18 -27.07 -51.56
N ARG A 340 -4.46 -27.45 -50.49
CA ARG A 340 -4.92 -28.43 -49.50
C ARG A 340 -6.09 -27.93 -48.61
N TRP A 341 -6.27 -26.64 -48.44
CA TRP A 341 -7.35 -26.08 -47.61
C TRP A 341 -8.67 -25.90 -48.35
N ARG A 342 -8.70 -25.99 -49.68
CA ARG A 342 -9.94 -25.90 -50.47
C ARG A 342 -10.88 -27.12 -50.26
N HIS A 343 -10.36 -28.24 -49.77
CA HIS A 343 -11.18 -29.48 -49.57
C HIS A 343 -11.92 -29.53 -48.24
N CYS A 344 -11.54 -28.72 -47.24
CA CYS A 344 -12.24 -28.66 -45.94
C CYS A 344 -13.46 -27.72 -45.95
N ILE A 345 -13.48 -26.69 -46.78
CA ILE A 345 -14.58 -25.71 -46.81
C ILE A 345 -15.80 -26.22 -47.60
N LEU A 346 -15.59 -27.16 -48.54
CA LEU A 346 -16.69 -27.70 -49.38
C LEU A 346 -17.40 -28.90 -48.77
N ARG A 347 -17.09 -29.33 -47.54
CA ARG A 347 -17.83 -30.40 -46.83
C ARG A 347 -18.69 -29.91 -45.66
N ALA A 348 -18.78 -28.59 -45.45
CA ALA A 348 -19.63 -27.97 -44.42
C ALA A 348 -20.72 -27.07 -45.02
N SER A 349 -21.14 -27.33 -46.28
CA SER A 349 -22.34 -26.71 -46.87
C SER A 349 -23.34 -27.82 -47.21
#